data_d2af2a03e613d5918633e96e73f7111a
#
_entry.id   d2af2a03e613d5918633e96e73f7111a
#
_cell.length_a   1.000
_cell.length_b   1.000
_cell.length_c   1.000
_cell.angle_alpha   90.00
_cell.angle_beta   90.00
_cell.angle_gamma   90.00
#
_symmetry.space_group_name_H-M   'P 1'
#
loop_
_entity.id
_entity.type
_entity.pdbx_description
1 polymer ?
#
loop_
_entity_poly.entity_id
_entity_poly.type
_entity_poly.pdbx_seq_one_letter_code
_entity_poly.pdbx_strand_id
1 'polypeptide(L)'
;MSLELYSYWRSSASYRVRIALNLKSLPYVTHGVNLMKNGGDQWSVAYKEVNPQSRVPTLVHDGQRFSQSLAVIEYLDETFPDHRLIPRDPVDRARVRMLSQIIACDIQPLQNTSTTVYLKEKLKLDDAAVTAWLREWIVRGLDAYHAHLERDHLSGKFSHGDTPTMADCCLVPQLFAASRFGVEVTRWPRLALIGENCAAMSAFQHAHPSRQPDAQ
;
A
#
# COMPACT_ATOMS: atom_id res chain seq x y z
N MET A 1 6.51 4.50 24.59
CA MET A 1 6.36 3.89 23.25
C MET A 1 6.02 4.98 22.26
N SER A 2 6.94 5.33 21.37
CA SER A 2 6.67 6.30 20.29
C SER A 2 6.77 5.60 18.94
N LEU A 3 5.70 5.69 18.15
CA LEU A 3 5.69 5.27 16.76
C LEU A 3 5.84 6.50 15.87
N GLU A 4 6.78 6.46 14.95
CA GLU A 4 7.03 7.51 13.97
C GLU A 4 7.02 6.91 12.57
N LEU A 5 6.32 7.56 11.63
CA LEU A 5 6.18 7.09 10.26
C LEU A 5 6.75 8.12 9.28
N TYR A 6 7.84 7.78 8.64
CA TYR A 6 8.34 8.49 7.47
C TYR A 6 7.51 8.11 6.26
N SER A 7 6.81 9.06 5.69
CA SER A 7 5.73 8.84 4.74
C SER A 7 5.72 9.90 3.64
N TYR A 8 5.12 9.55 2.53
CA TYR A 8 4.69 10.50 1.50
C TYR A 8 3.20 10.31 1.24
N TRP A 9 2.44 11.40 1.23
CA TRP A 9 0.97 11.37 1.16
C TRP A 9 0.44 10.46 0.05
N ARG A 10 1.03 10.53 -1.15
CA ARG A 10 0.59 9.80 -2.35
C ARG A 10 1.21 8.40 -2.50
N SER A 11 2.15 8.01 -1.65
CA SER A 11 2.78 6.70 -1.73
C SER A 11 1.80 5.58 -1.36
N SER A 12 1.54 4.65 -2.29
CA SER A 12 0.70 3.47 -2.02
C SER A 12 1.26 2.62 -0.89
N ALA A 13 2.59 2.45 -0.80
CA ALA A 13 3.23 1.69 0.25
C ALA A 13 3.08 2.36 1.63
N SER A 14 3.20 3.71 1.71
CA SER A 14 2.93 4.45 2.94
C SER A 14 1.44 4.38 3.31
N TYR A 15 0.55 4.45 2.34
CA TYR A 15 -0.89 4.36 2.56
C TYR A 15 -1.28 3.03 3.21
N ARG A 16 -0.66 1.89 2.80
CA ARG A 16 -0.84 0.57 3.45
C ARG A 16 -0.56 0.64 4.94
N VAL A 17 0.58 1.22 5.33
CA VAL A 17 1.01 1.29 6.74
C VAL A 17 0.13 2.24 7.54
N ARG A 18 -0.28 3.38 6.96
CA ARG A 18 -1.25 4.30 7.61
C ARG A 18 -2.57 3.60 7.91
N ILE A 19 -3.10 2.81 6.96
CA ILE A 19 -4.32 2.01 7.18
C ILE A 19 -4.11 1.04 8.34
N ALA A 20 -3.01 0.29 8.34
CA ALA A 20 -2.72 -0.68 9.38
C ALA A 20 -2.61 -0.04 10.76
N LEU A 21 -1.89 1.08 10.90
CA LEU A 21 -1.79 1.84 12.15
C LEU A 21 -3.17 2.30 12.65
N ASN A 22 -4.00 2.82 11.75
CA ASN A 22 -5.33 3.29 12.10
C ASN A 22 -6.29 2.15 12.48
N LEU A 23 -6.25 1.01 11.77
CA LEU A 23 -7.04 -0.18 12.10
C LEU A 23 -6.69 -0.72 13.49
N LYS A 24 -5.42 -0.64 13.86
CA LYS A 24 -4.92 -1.04 15.18
C LYS A 24 -5.06 0.06 16.24
N SER A 25 -5.62 1.22 15.87
CA SER A 25 -5.78 2.38 16.77
C SER A 25 -4.47 2.84 17.43
N LEU A 26 -3.35 2.69 16.72
CA LEU A 26 -2.03 3.05 17.20
C LEU A 26 -1.73 4.52 16.85
N PRO A 27 -1.49 5.40 17.84
CA PRO A 27 -1.07 6.76 17.58
C PRO A 27 0.37 6.79 17.06
N TYR A 28 0.63 7.65 16.07
CA TYR A 28 1.96 7.82 15.49
C TYR A 28 2.21 9.26 15.02
N VAL A 29 3.48 9.64 14.98
CA VAL A 29 3.93 10.92 14.42
C VAL A 29 4.31 10.71 12.95
N THR A 30 3.83 11.59 12.06
CA THR A 30 4.17 11.53 10.63
C THR A 30 5.31 12.49 10.30
N HIS A 31 6.34 11.97 9.63
CA HIS A 31 7.41 12.74 9.01
C HIS A 31 7.25 12.69 7.49
N GLY A 32 6.96 13.85 6.88
CA GLY A 32 6.81 13.97 5.44
C GLY A 32 8.15 13.82 4.71
N VAL A 33 8.21 12.93 3.71
CA VAL A 33 9.36 12.75 2.81
C VAL A 33 8.87 12.99 1.39
N ASN A 34 9.08 14.18 0.85
CA ASN A 34 8.57 14.50 -0.48
C ASN A 34 9.40 13.81 -1.57
N LEU A 35 8.75 12.93 -2.33
CA LEU A 35 9.42 12.11 -3.35
C LEU A 35 9.65 12.85 -4.68
N MET A 36 9.06 14.03 -4.86
CA MET A 36 9.02 14.72 -6.16
C MET A 36 9.70 16.09 -6.15
N LYS A 37 9.61 16.82 -5.04
CA LYS A 37 10.13 18.19 -4.93
C LYS A 37 11.66 18.16 -4.87
N ASN A 38 12.31 19.05 -5.61
CA ASN A 38 13.78 19.23 -5.61
C ASN A 38 14.58 17.94 -5.87
N GLY A 39 14.06 17.04 -6.69
CA GLY A 39 14.68 15.74 -7.00
C GLY A 39 14.35 14.64 -5.98
N GLY A 40 13.65 14.97 -4.89
CA GLY A 40 13.15 14.03 -3.90
C GLY A 40 13.98 13.95 -2.61
N ASP A 41 13.31 14.22 -1.47
CA ASP A 41 13.93 14.19 -0.14
C ASP A 41 14.49 12.81 0.24
N GLN A 42 13.96 11.73 -0.38
CA GLN A 42 14.44 10.37 -0.16
C GLN A 42 15.90 10.14 -0.54
N TRP A 43 16.48 11.02 -1.35
CA TRP A 43 17.88 10.95 -1.77
C TRP A 43 18.83 11.75 -0.87
N SER A 44 18.30 12.51 0.09
CA SER A 44 19.12 13.28 1.04
C SER A 44 19.97 12.35 1.90
N VAL A 45 21.13 12.83 2.33
CA VAL A 45 22.00 12.09 3.27
C VAL A 45 21.23 11.76 4.56
N ALA A 46 20.50 12.73 5.10
CA ALA A 46 19.73 12.56 6.31
C ALA A 46 18.68 11.42 6.20
N TYR A 47 17.96 11.34 5.06
CA TYR A 47 16.99 10.25 4.91
C TYR A 47 17.64 8.89 4.63
N LYS A 48 18.77 8.84 3.97
CA LYS A 48 19.54 7.59 3.78
C LYS A 48 19.98 6.96 5.10
N GLU A 49 20.23 7.77 6.13
CA GLU A 49 20.49 7.28 7.50
C GLU A 49 19.23 6.64 8.13
N VAL A 50 18.03 7.09 7.73
CA VAL A 50 16.77 6.48 8.16
C VAL A 50 16.47 5.21 7.38
N ASN A 51 16.63 5.27 6.05
CA ASN A 51 16.39 4.12 5.16
C ASN A 51 17.38 4.11 3.99
N PRO A 52 18.36 3.20 3.97
CA PRO A 52 19.36 3.09 2.90
C PRO A 52 18.76 2.75 1.53
N GLN A 53 17.52 2.21 1.47
CA GLN A 53 16.82 1.99 0.20
C GLN A 53 16.28 3.30 -0.43
N SER A 54 16.31 4.43 0.29
CA SER A 54 15.77 5.72 -0.18
C SER A 54 14.30 5.60 -0.63
N ARG A 55 13.49 4.89 0.15
CA ARG A 55 12.06 4.64 -0.11
C ARG A 55 11.22 4.91 1.13
N VAL A 56 9.96 5.18 0.94
CA VAL A 56 8.93 5.25 1.99
C VAL A 56 7.96 4.07 1.84
N PRO A 57 7.35 3.58 2.93
CA PRO A 57 7.45 4.04 4.30
C PRO A 57 8.68 3.50 5.03
N THR A 58 9.04 4.20 6.11
CA THR A 58 9.87 3.66 7.18
C THR A 58 9.17 3.93 8.51
N LEU A 59 8.96 2.89 9.29
CA LEU A 59 8.44 2.98 10.65
C LEU A 59 9.63 3.02 11.61
N VAL A 60 9.58 3.93 12.58
CA VAL A 60 10.49 3.92 13.73
C VAL A 60 9.67 3.62 14.97
N HIS A 61 10.09 2.63 15.73
CA HIS A 61 9.51 2.26 17.02
C HIS A 61 10.62 2.13 18.07
N ASP A 62 10.59 3.01 19.05
CA ASP A 62 11.61 3.07 20.12
C ASP A 62 13.05 3.02 19.57
N GLY A 63 13.33 3.77 18.51
CA GLY A 63 14.64 3.87 17.85
C GLY A 63 14.95 2.77 16.83
N GLN A 64 14.18 1.67 16.78
CA GLN A 64 14.32 0.63 15.76
C GLN A 64 13.64 1.05 14.45
N ARG A 65 14.28 0.79 13.32
CA ARG A 65 13.81 1.20 11.99
C ARG A 65 13.37 0.01 11.17
N PHE A 66 12.15 0.07 10.64
CA PHE A 66 11.55 -0.98 9.81
C PHE A 66 11.12 -0.40 8.47
N SER A 67 11.62 -0.96 7.39
CA SER A 67 11.19 -0.64 6.03
C SER A 67 10.43 -1.82 5.41
N GLN A 68 9.89 -1.64 4.19
CA GLN A 68 9.00 -2.58 3.52
C GLN A 68 7.61 -2.69 4.19
N SER A 69 6.60 -2.17 3.49
CA SER A 69 5.26 -2.01 4.06
C SER A 69 4.64 -3.30 4.61
N LEU A 70 4.89 -4.47 3.98
CA LEU A 70 4.37 -5.74 4.48
C LEU A 70 5.08 -6.16 5.76
N ALA A 71 6.40 -6.05 5.81
CA ALA A 71 7.18 -6.35 7.01
C ALA A 71 6.78 -5.43 8.18
N VAL A 72 6.54 -4.14 7.91
CA VAL A 72 6.03 -3.20 8.91
C VAL A 72 4.66 -3.62 9.43
N ILE A 73 3.74 -4.02 8.54
CA ILE A 73 2.40 -4.46 8.95
C ILE A 73 2.49 -5.75 9.78
N GLU A 74 3.31 -6.71 9.38
CA GLU A 74 3.53 -7.94 10.17
C GLU A 74 4.13 -7.64 11.54
N TYR A 75 5.15 -6.77 11.60
CA TYR A 75 5.73 -6.32 12.85
C TYR A 75 4.68 -5.67 13.79
N LEU A 76 3.84 -4.77 13.24
CA LEU A 76 2.77 -4.15 14.01
C LEU A 76 1.74 -5.18 14.50
N ASP A 77 1.42 -6.19 13.68
CA ASP A 77 0.45 -7.21 14.02
C ASP A 77 0.93 -8.16 15.11
N GLU A 78 2.22 -8.48 15.14
CA GLU A 78 2.85 -9.32 16.16
C GLU A 78 3.10 -8.56 17.47
N THR A 79 3.55 -7.30 17.36
CA THR A 79 3.88 -6.47 18.54
C THR A 79 2.63 -5.97 19.26
N PHE A 80 1.57 -5.66 18.52
CA PHE A 80 0.30 -5.16 19.03
C PHE A 80 -0.83 -6.13 18.64
N PRO A 81 -1.09 -7.19 19.41
CA PRO A 81 -1.93 -8.32 19.00
C PRO A 81 -3.43 -8.00 18.90
N ASP A 82 -3.87 -6.84 19.38
CA ASP A 82 -5.26 -6.40 19.24
C ASP A 82 -5.57 -6.03 17.78
N HIS A 83 -6.81 -6.29 17.34
CA HIS A 83 -7.25 -6.03 15.96
C HIS A 83 -6.32 -6.64 14.92
N ARG A 84 -6.20 -7.97 14.92
CA ARG A 84 -5.30 -8.70 14.02
C ARG A 84 -5.61 -8.43 12.56
N LEU A 85 -4.56 -8.12 11.81
CA LEU A 85 -4.59 -7.95 10.36
C LEU A 85 -4.14 -9.21 9.61
N ILE A 86 -3.54 -10.15 10.32
CA ILE A 86 -3.01 -11.40 9.78
C ILE A 86 -3.60 -12.57 10.58
N PRO A 87 -4.32 -13.52 9.92
CA PRO A 87 -4.92 -14.66 10.60
C PRO A 87 -3.90 -15.54 11.34
N ARG A 88 -4.36 -16.19 12.42
CA ARG A 88 -3.52 -17.16 13.15
C ARG A 88 -3.42 -18.49 12.43
N ASP A 89 -4.49 -18.92 11.78
CA ASP A 89 -4.49 -20.15 10.99
C ASP A 89 -3.46 -20.06 9.85
N PRO A 90 -2.62 -21.07 9.64
CA PRO A 90 -1.58 -21.03 8.61
C PRO A 90 -2.10 -20.92 7.18
N VAL A 91 -3.25 -21.54 6.87
CA VAL A 91 -3.84 -21.54 5.52
C VAL A 91 -4.41 -20.15 5.22
N ASP A 92 -5.20 -19.60 6.14
CA ASP A 92 -5.77 -18.26 6.03
C ASP A 92 -4.68 -17.18 5.97
N ARG A 93 -3.65 -17.33 6.81
CA ARG A 93 -2.49 -16.45 6.81
C ARG A 93 -1.73 -16.48 5.48
N ALA A 94 -1.52 -17.67 4.92
CA ALA A 94 -0.87 -17.83 3.62
C ALA A 94 -1.70 -17.15 2.51
N ARG A 95 -3.03 -17.30 2.54
CA ARG A 95 -3.94 -16.63 1.61
C ARG A 95 -3.88 -15.10 1.72
N VAL A 96 -3.97 -14.55 2.93
CA VAL A 96 -3.87 -13.10 3.14
C VAL A 96 -2.52 -12.56 2.66
N ARG A 97 -1.41 -13.26 2.93
CA ARG A 97 -0.08 -12.89 2.42
C ARG A 97 -0.02 -12.97 0.89
N MET A 98 -0.54 -14.04 0.28
CA MET A 98 -0.59 -14.21 -1.18
C MET A 98 -1.30 -13.02 -1.84
N LEU A 99 -2.51 -12.67 -1.38
CA LEU A 99 -3.26 -11.53 -1.89
C LEU A 99 -2.49 -10.21 -1.71
N SER A 100 -1.86 -10.01 -0.55
CA SER A 100 -1.05 -8.83 -0.28
C SER A 100 0.17 -8.72 -1.21
N GLN A 101 0.81 -9.86 -1.51
CA GLN A 101 2.00 -9.93 -2.35
C GLN A 101 1.69 -9.71 -3.83
N ILE A 102 0.55 -10.16 -4.35
CA ILE A 102 0.10 -9.80 -5.71
C ILE A 102 0.16 -8.27 -5.89
N ILE A 103 -0.32 -7.53 -4.90
CA ILE A 103 -0.26 -6.05 -4.95
C ILE A 103 1.16 -5.53 -4.72
N ALA A 104 1.82 -5.99 -3.67
CA ALA A 104 3.06 -5.38 -3.20
C ALA A 104 4.30 -5.81 -3.97
N CYS A 105 4.29 -7.02 -4.55
CA CYS A 105 5.45 -7.61 -5.24
C CYS A 105 5.28 -7.64 -6.76
N ASP A 106 4.05 -7.76 -7.28
CA ASP A 106 3.85 -7.95 -8.71
C ASP A 106 3.28 -6.70 -9.41
N ILE A 107 2.48 -5.86 -8.72
CA ILE A 107 1.95 -4.61 -9.31
C ILE A 107 2.80 -3.41 -8.91
N GLN A 108 2.92 -3.13 -7.61
CA GLN A 108 3.48 -1.88 -7.11
C GLN A 108 4.93 -1.61 -7.54
N PRO A 109 5.85 -2.57 -7.63
CA PRO A 109 7.21 -2.32 -8.12
C PRO A 109 7.24 -1.85 -9.58
N LEU A 110 6.31 -2.34 -10.41
CA LEU A 110 6.24 -2.00 -11.83
C LEU A 110 5.58 -0.63 -12.08
N GLN A 111 4.81 -0.13 -11.12
CA GLN A 111 4.20 1.22 -11.16
C GLN A 111 4.92 2.25 -10.27
N ASN A 112 6.01 1.86 -9.60
CA ASN A 112 6.75 2.73 -8.70
C ASN A 112 7.40 3.90 -9.46
N THR A 113 7.55 5.05 -8.78
CA THR A 113 8.18 6.26 -9.33
C THR A 113 9.58 5.96 -9.89
N SER A 114 10.40 5.14 -9.20
CA SER A 114 11.73 4.78 -9.71
C SER A 114 11.67 4.02 -11.04
N THR A 115 10.69 3.15 -11.23
CA THR A 115 10.47 2.41 -12.48
C THR A 115 10.01 3.35 -13.59
N THR A 116 9.01 4.20 -13.32
CA THR A 116 8.49 5.14 -14.34
C THR A 116 9.52 6.19 -14.73
N VAL A 117 10.35 6.68 -13.81
CA VAL A 117 11.48 7.56 -14.11
C VAL A 117 12.49 6.84 -15.01
N TYR A 118 12.85 5.59 -14.71
CA TYR A 118 13.76 4.80 -15.54
C TYR A 118 13.22 4.61 -16.97
N LEU A 119 11.92 4.26 -17.10
CA LEU A 119 11.27 4.10 -18.41
C LEU A 119 11.35 5.39 -19.24
N LYS A 120 11.08 6.56 -18.63
CA LYS A 120 11.13 7.85 -19.31
C LYS A 120 12.56 8.31 -19.61
N GLU A 121 13.42 8.30 -18.62
CA GLU A 121 14.75 8.95 -18.74
C GLU A 121 15.79 8.06 -19.41
N LYS A 122 15.77 6.76 -19.15
CA LYS A 122 16.75 5.81 -19.68
C LYS A 122 16.27 5.15 -20.96
N LEU A 123 15.04 4.64 -20.98
CA LEU A 123 14.48 3.99 -22.16
C LEU A 123 13.79 4.98 -23.12
N LYS A 124 13.67 6.28 -22.73
CA LYS A 124 13.10 7.35 -23.56
C LYS A 124 11.68 7.08 -24.03
N LEU A 125 10.90 6.34 -23.21
CA LEU A 125 9.49 6.14 -23.50
C LEU A 125 8.72 7.43 -23.28
N ASP A 126 7.77 7.72 -24.16
CA ASP A 126 6.85 8.84 -24.00
C ASP A 126 5.77 8.57 -22.91
N ASP A 127 4.99 9.59 -22.61
CA ASP A 127 3.97 9.51 -21.57
C ASP A 127 2.87 8.50 -21.89
N ALA A 128 2.55 8.30 -23.18
CA ALA A 128 1.55 7.34 -23.62
C ALA A 128 2.03 5.89 -23.38
N ALA A 129 3.27 5.60 -23.77
CA ALA A 129 3.88 4.29 -23.55
C ALA A 129 4.04 3.95 -22.06
N VAL A 130 4.45 4.92 -21.23
CA VAL A 130 4.53 4.74 -19.77
C VAL A 130 3.14 4.53 -19.16
N THR A 131 2.13 5.26 -19.64
CA THR A 131 0.75 5.06 -19.18
C THR A 131 0.22 3.67 -19.58
N ALA A 132 0.51 3.22 -20.78
CA ALA A 132 0.16 1.87 -21.24
C ALA A 132 0.81 0.79 -20.39
N TRP A 133 2.11 0.94 -20.08
CA TRP A 133 2.83 0.07 -19.15
C TRP A 133 2.15 -0.01 -17.78
N LEU A 134 1.82 1.13 -17.18
CA LEU A 134 1.18 1.19 -15.88
C LEU A 134 -0.18 0.47 -15.87
N ARG A 135 -1.01 0.75 -16.88
CA ARG A 135 -2.32 0.12 -17.02
C ARG A 135 -2.24 -1.39 -17.19
N GLU A 136 -1.32 -1.86 -18.02
CA GLU A 136 -1.11 -3.29 -18.25
C GLU A 136 -0.84 -4.04 -16.94
N TRP A 137 0.13 -3.59 -16.16
CA TRP A 137 0.51 -4.28 -14.92
C TRP A 137 -0.53 -4.15 -13.81
N ILE A 138 -1.23 -3.01 -13.73
CA ILE A 138 -2.35 -2.84 -12.80
C ILE A 138 -3.48 -3.79 -13.15
N VAL A 139 -3.89 -3.83 -14.42
CA VAL A 139 -4.98 -4.69 -14.87
C VAL A 139 -4.65 -6.15 -14.66
N ARG A 140 -3.50 -6.60 -15.13
CA ARG A 140 -3.07 -8.00 -14.99
C ARG A 140 -3.05 -8.47 -13.54
N GLY A 141 -2.52 -7.67 -12.62
CA GLY A 141 -2.46 -8.03 -11.21
C GLY A 141 -3.84 -7.98 -10.53
N LEU A 142 -4.68 -7.01 -10.84
CA LEU A 142 -6.04 -6.95 -10.29
C LEU A 142 -6.97 -8.02 -10.88
N ASP A 143 -6.77 -8.43 -12.15
CA ASP A 143 -7.46 -9.59 -12.74
C ASP A 143 -7.11 -10.87 -11.94
N ALA A 144 -5.82 -11.09 -11.63
CA ALA A 144 -5.38 -12.23 -10.84
C ALA A 144 -5.95 -12.19 -9.42
N TYR A 145 -5.90 -11.01 -8.77
CA TYR A 145 -6.46 -10.82 -7.43
C TYR A 145 -7.96 -11.15 -7.40
N HIS A 146 -8.71 -10.59 -8.34
CA HIS A 146 -10.15 -10.84 -8.47
C HIS A 146 -10.47 -12.32 -8.70
N ALA A 147 -9.73 -12.97 -9.61
CA ALA A 147 -9.89 -14.38 -9.90
C ALA A 147 -9.66 -15.27 -8.67
N HIS A 148 -8.73 -14.94 -7.78
CA HIS A 148 -8.56 -15.63 -6.51
C HIS A 148 -9.79 -15.50 -5.61
N LEU A 149 -10.37 -14.30 -5.49
CA LEU A 149 -11.56 -14.08 -4.67
C LEU A 149 -12.78 -14.86 -5.19
N GLU A 150 -12.95 -14.90 -6.52
CA GLU A 150 -14.07 -15.64 -7.14
C GLU A 150 -13.91 -17.16 -7.01
N ARG A 151 -12.67 -17.66 -7.06
CA ARG A 151 -12.40 -19.10 -7.03
C ARG A 151 -12.54 -19.73 -5.65
N ASP A 152 -12.08 -19.05 -4.60
CA ASP A 152 -11.99 -19.64 -3.26
C ASP A 152 -13.19 -19.32 -2.37
N HIS A 153 -14.01 -18.34 -2.72
CA HIS A 153 -15.21 -17.92 -2.00
C HIS A 153 -14.98 -17.59 -0.51
N LEU A 154 -13.72 -17.27 -0.12
CA LEU A 154 -13.35 -16.91 1.26
C LEU A 154 -13.43 -15.43 1.56
N SER A 155 -13.78 -14.61 0.57
CA SER A 155 -14.07 -13.19 0.78
C SER A 155 -15.47 -13.01 1.36
N GLY A 156 -15.58 -12.16 2.38
CA GLY A 156 -16.83 -11.67 2.95
C GLY A 156 -17.04 -10.20 2.61
N LYS A 157 -17.19 -9.35 3.62
CA LYS A 157 -17.18 -7.89 3.43
C LYS A 157 -15.82 -7.37 2.94
N PHE A 158 -14.74 -8.10 3.22
CA PHE A 158 -13.36 -7.75 2.90
C PHE A 158 -12.70 -8.87 2.10
N SER A 159 -11.45 -8.69 1.72
CA SER A 159 -10.69 -9.65 0.91
C SER A 159 -10.59 -11.05 1.54
N HIS A 160 -10.67 -11.11 2.88
CA HIS A 160 -10.72 -12.37 3.63
C HIS A 160 -11.69 -12.22 4.80
N GLY A 161 -12.87 -12.84 4.69
CA GLY A 161 -13.92 -12.79 5.72
C GLY A 161 -14.54 -11.40 5.91
N ASP A 162 -15.01 -11.13 7.13
CA ASP A 162 -15.81 -9.96 7.47
C ASP A 162 -15.07 -8.90 8.31
N THR A 163 -13.78 -9.05 8.48
CA THR A 163 -12.89 -8.07 9.13
C THR A 163 -11.73 -7.71 8.21
N PRO A 164 -11.28 -6.42 8.19
CA PRO A 164 -10.16 -6.02 7.37
C PRO A 164 -8.87 -6.77 7.72
N THR A 165 -8.10 -7.12 6.72
CA THR A 165 -6.80 -7.78 6.85
C THR A 165 -5.70 -6.99 6.16
N MET A 166 -4.46 -7.47 6.22
CA MET A 166 -3.33 -6.92 5.46
C MET A 166 -3.62 -6.89 3.94
N ALA A 167 -4.44 -7.83 3.43
CA ALA A 167 -4.85 -7.85 2.03
C ALA A 167 -5.63 -6.58 1.65
N ASP A 168 -6.51 -6.10 2.53
CA ASP A 168 -7.29 -4.86 2.31
C ASP A 168 -6.43 -3.62 2.47
N CYS A 169 -5.46 -3.65 3.40
CA CYS A 169 -4.45 -2.60 3.51
C CYS A 169 -3.66 -2.43 2.20
N CYS A 170 -3.47 -3.52 1.44
CA CYS A 170 -2.80 -3.49 0.14
C CYS A 170 -3.75 -3.12 -1.00
N LEU A 171 -4.96 -3.69 -1.02
CA LEU A 171 -5.93 -3.52 -2.08
C LEU A 171 -6.37 -2.05 -2.24
N VAL A 172 -6.79 -1.40 -1.15
CA VAL A 172 -7.35 -0.04 -1.21
C VAL A 172 -6.37 0.97 -1.84
N PRO A 173 -5.08 1.06 -1.43
CA PRO A 173 -4.11 1.90 -2.12
C PRO A 173 -3.91 1.56 -3.60
N GLN A 174 -4.09 0.30 -3.99
CA GLN A 174 -3.97 -0.13 -5.37
C GLN A 174 -5.18 0.27 -6.20
N LEU A 175 -6.40 0.19 -5.65
CA LEU A 175 -7.61 0.69 -6.31
C LEU A 175 -7.53 2.21 -6.52
N PHE A 176 -7.04 2.94 -5.52
CA PHE A 176 -6.78 4.37 -5.64
C PHE A 176 -5.76 4.68 -6.75
N ALA A 177 -4.67 3.90 -6.84
CA ALA A 177 -3.68 4.05 -7.91
C ALA A 177 -4.27 3.70 -9.28
N ALA A 178 -5.08 2.65 -9.39
CA ALA A 178 -5.76 2.24 -10.62
C ALA A 178 -6.62 3.38 -11.19
N SER A 179 -7.47 3.98 -10.36
CA SER A 179 -8.31 5.12 -10.75
C SER A 179 -7.47 6.32 -11.23
N ARG A 180 -6.35 6.62 -10.57
CA ARG A 180 -5.44 7.70 -10.99
C ARG A 180 -4.81 7.48 -12.36
N PHE A 181 -4.60 6.23 -12.76
CA PHE A 181 -4.06 5.88 -14.07
C PHE A 181 -5.16 5.59 -15.11
N GLY A 182 -6.42 5.90 -14.78
CA GLY A 182 -7.56 5.76 -15.68
C GLY A 182 -7.94 4.30 -15.93
N VAL A 183 -7.73 3.43 -14.94
CA VAL A 183 -8.24 2.06 -14.92
C VAL A 183 -9.51 2.03 -14.10
N GLU A 184 -10.62 1.67 -14.73
CA GLU A 184 -11.94 1.63 -14.09
C GLU A 184 -12.03 0.42 -13.15
N VAL A 185 -12.24 0.68 -11.87
CA VAL A 185 -12.34 -0.35 -10.82
C VAL A 185 -13.63 -1.17 -10.95
N THR A 186 -14.67 -0.58 -11.55
CA THR A 186 -15.98 -1.22 -11.78
C THR A 186 -15.93 -2.47 -12.66
N ARG A 187 -14.84 -2.66 -13.43
CA ARG A 187 -14.60 -3.93 -14.16
C ARG A 187 -14.41 -5.15 -13.24
N TRP A 188 -14.14 -4.94 -11.95
CA TRP A 188 -14.03 -5.97 -10.92
C TRP A 188 -15.07 -5.72 -9.80
N PRO A 189 -16.32 -6.17 -9.97
CA PRO A 189 -17.40 -5.82 -9.03
C PRO A 189 -17.08 -6.19 -7.58
N ARG A 190 -16.40 -7.33 -7.37
CA ARG A 190 -16.01 -7.76 -6.02
C ARG A 190 -14.97 -6.83 -5.39
N LEU A 191 -13.98 -6.38 -6.16
CA LEU A 191 -12.97 -5.45 -5.66
C LEU A 191 -13.58 -4.05 -5.40
N ALA A 192 -14.50 -3.61 -6.24
CA ALA A 192 -15.23 -2.36 -6.05
C ALA A 192 -16.01 -2.39 -4.74
N LEU A 193 -16.78 -3.46 -4.49
CA LEU A 193 -17.56 -3.63 -3.25
C LEU A 193 -16.67 -3.66 -2.01
N ILE A 194 -15.54 -4.39 -2.04
CA ILE A 194 -14.58 -4.41 -0.93
C ILE A 194 -14.00 -3.00 -0.71
N GLY A 195 -13.67 -2.29 -1.79
CA GLY A 195 -13.20 -0.90 -1.71
C GLY A 195 -14.22 0.03 -1.05
N GLU A 196 -15.51 -0.09 -1.38
CA GLU A 196 -16.60 0.66 -0.76
C GLU A 196 -16.74 0.34 0.74
N ASN A 197 -16.72 -0.94 1.11
CA ASN A 197 -16.76 -1.36 2.51
C ASN A 197 -15.58 -0.80 3.31
N CYS A 198 -14.38 -0.82 2.74
CA CYS A 198 -13.21 -0.21 3.35
C CYS A 198 -13.38 1.31 3.49
N ALA A 199 -13.84 2.00 2.45
CA ALA A 199 -14.03 3.46 2.44
C ALA A 199 -15.07 3.94 3.47
N ALA A 200 -16.00 3.09 3.89
CA ALA A 200 -16.95 3.38 4.95
C ALA A 200 -16.31 3.42 6.35
N MET A 201 -15.11 2.86 6.52
CA MET A 201 -14.43 2.79 7.82
C MET A 201 -13.52 4.01 8.05
N SER A 202 -13.61 4.60 9.25
CA SER A 202 -12.80 5.78 9.66
C SER A 202 -11.30 5.55 9.51
N ALA A 203 -10.82 4.32 9.78
CA ALA A 203 -9.40 3.97 9.67
C ALA A 203 -8.85 4.17 8.24
N PHE A 204 -9.63 3.81 7.22
CA PHE A 204 -9.26 4.02 5.82
C PHE A 204 -9.42 5.48 5.39
N GLN A 205 -10.48 6.15 5.86
CA GLN A 205 -10.72 7.57 5.58
C GLN A 205 -9.58 8.46 6.10
N HIS A 206 -9.14 8.25 7.35
CA HIS A 206 -8.04 9.01 7.94
C HIS A 206 -6.70 8.72 7.25
N ALA A 207 -6.50 7.49 6.74
CA ALA A 207 -5.30 7.13 6.01
C ALA A 207 -5.26 7.65 4.57
N HIS A 208 -6.40 8.14 4.03
CA HIS A 208 -6.51 8.56 2.62
C HIS A 208 -5.48 9.64 2.27
N PRO A 209 -4.88 9.60 1.06
CA PRO A 209 -3.88 10.57 0.62
C PRO A 209 -4.28 12.02 0.83
N SER A 210 -5.51 12.41 0.49
CA SER A 210 -5.99 13.79 0.63
C SER A 210 -6.15 14.30 2.07
N ARG A 211 -6.04 13.40 3.06
CA ARG A 211 -6.14 13.75 4.49
C ARG A 211 -4.77 13.88 5.16
N GLN A 212 -3.69 13.66 4.42
CA GLN A 212 -2.36 13.70 4.99
C GLN A 212 -1.85 15.15 5.12
N PRO A 213 -1.03 15.46 6.15
CA PRO A 213 -0.54 16.84 6.38
C PRO A 213 0.30 17.38 5.22
N ASP A 214 0.95 16.51 4.45
CA ASP A 214 1.79 16.82 3.30
C ASP A 214 1.05 16.76 1.95
N ALA A 215 -0.30 16.61 1.95
CA ALA A 215 -1.11 16.58 0.74
C ALA A 215 -1.07 17.90 -0.03
N GLN A 216 -0.99 17.82 -1.37
CA GLN A 216 -0.94 18.96 -2.30
C GLN A 216 -2.06 18.87 -3.32
#